data_0cd9c7cd1babe2c172f24c3139f1335d
#
_entry.id   0cd9c7cd1babe2c172f24c3139f1335d
#
_cell.length_a   1.000
_cell.length_b   1.000
_cell.length_c   1.000
_cell.angle_alpha   90.00
_cell.angle_beta   90.00
_cell.angle_gamma   90.00
#
_symmetry.space_group_name_H-M   'P 1'
#
loop_
_entity.id
_entity.type
_entity.pdbx_description
1 polymer ?
#
loop_
_entity_poly.entity_id
_entity_poly.type
_entity_poly.pdbx_seq_one_letter_code
_entity_poly.pdbx_strand_id
1 'polypeptide(L)'
;TRIAAKGDVRKCYPSINRRKLKRMLEKQVRNEDLLYLTFVLIDSFNQGLSIGSYLSQWLCNYYLSAAYHYAAEKLFKRKKHRDGTTEEIRLINHVLFYMDDFLLIGSRKADVRKAMKLLVKYMNEYLDLTVKPDWKLFQIDWIDKDGKHHGEPIDMMGFKIYRDHTEVRRSIFLRGRRAFVKAGKYAEKGKAIPLDLAYRCIAYYGWFKHSDSEYFREKYNVDKIFEKAKRRVSRESKIYRKAGSCNLEYAA
;
A
#
# COMPACT_ATOMS: atom_id res chain seq x y z
N THR A 1 9.32 12.51 -20.59
CA THR A 1 9.95 11.96 -19.37
C THR A 1 9.20 12.43 -18.13
N ARG A 2 8.89 11.53 -17.19
CA ARG A 2 8.21 11.86 -15.93
C ARG A 2 9.17 11.65 -14.77
N ILE A 3 9.09 12.53 -13.79
CA ILE A 3 9.89 12.45 -12.56
C ILE A 3 8.97 12.07 -11.41
N ALA A 4 9.43 11.17 -10.57
CA ALA A 4 8.74 10.80 -9.34
C ALA A 4 9.55 11.15 -8.10
N ALA A 5 8.85 11.51 -7.02
CA ALA A 5 9.38 11.50 -5.66
C ALA A 5 8.58 10.51 -4.83
N LYS A 6 9.25 9.55 -4.21
CA LYS A 6 8.64 8.56 -3.31
C LYS A 6 9.09 8.82 -1.89
N GLY A 7 8.13 8.87 -0.97
CA GLY A 7 8.35 9.01 0.47
C GLY A 7 7.57 7.99 1.27
N ASP A 8 7.93 7.85 2.55
CA ASP A 8 7.34 6.93 3.51
C ASP A 8 7.23 7.64 4.86
N VAL A 9 6.11 7.49 5.54
CA VAL A 9 5.88 8.11 6.85
C VAL A 9 6.46 7.22 7.95
N ARG A 10 7.36 7.78 8.74
CA ARG A 10 7.99 7.06 9.83
C ARG A 10 6.98 6.68 10.91
N LYS A 11 6.85 5.37 11.20
CA LYS A 11 5.95 4.85 12.24
C LYS A 11 4.54 5.46 12.15
N CYS A 12 3.92 5.46 10.96
CA CYS A 12 2.70 6.19 10.66
C CYS A 12 1.62 6.02 11.74
N TYR A 13 1.16 4.81 12.00
CA TYR A 13 0.09 4.50 12.96
C TYR A 13 0.36 5.03 14.39
N PRO A 14 1.51 4.71 15.03
CA PRO A 14 1.83 5.24 16.35
C PRO A 14 2.02 6.76 16.39
N SER A 15 2.36 7.38 15.25
CA SER A 15 2.63 8.82 15.17
C SER A 15 1.37 9.67 14.95
N ILE A 16 0.21 9.07 14.67
CA ILE A 16 -1.03 9.81 14.47
C ILE A 16 -1.43 10.53 15.74
N ASN A 17 -1.57 11.86 15.63
CA ASN A 17 -2.06 12.69 16.72
C ASN A 17 -3.57 12.51 16.91
N ARG A 18 -3.97 11.77 17.96
CA ARG A 18 -5.37 11.45 18.25
C ARG A 18 -6.23 12.69 18.46
N ARG A 19 -5.71 13.75 19.07
CA ARG A 19 -6.46 15.00 19.28
C ARG A 19 -6.78 15.67 17.94
N LYS A 20 -5.82 15.74 17.02
CA LYS A 20 -6.04 16.28 15.66
C LYS A 20 -7.02 15.40 14.88
N LEU A 21 -6.88 14.08 14.95
CA LEU A 21 -7.78 13.13 14.30
C LEU A 21 -9.23 13.32 14.79
N LYS A 22 -9.45 13.41 16.10
CA LYS A 22 -10.78 13.64 16.68
C LYS A 22 -11.39 14.95 16.18
N ARG A 23 -10.63 16.05 16.17
CA ARG A 23 -11.08 17.36 15.62
C ARG A 23 -11.44 17.27 14.12
N MET A 24 -10.74 16.43 13.36
CA MET A 24 -11.08 16.21 11.95
C MET A 24 -12.40 15.43 11.81
N LEU A 25 -12.62 14.43 12.66
CA LEU A 25 -13.86 13.65 12.68
C LEU A 25 -15.08 14.50 13.10
N GLU A 26 -14.96 15.33 14.13
CA GLU A 26 -16.01 16.26 14.59
C GLU A 26 -16.52 17.17 13.47
N LYS A 27 -15.67 17.56 12.52
CA LYS A 27 -16.06 18.39 11.38
C LYS A 27 -16.88 17.65 10.31
N GLN A 28 -16.80 16.33 10.27
CA GLN A 28 -17.39 15.52 9.20
C GLN A 28 -18.57 14.67 9.68
N VAL A 29 -18.47 14.13 10.88
CA VAL A 29 -19.47 13.22 11.45
C VAL A 29 -20.44 14.02 12.32
N ARG A 30 -21.72 13.99 11.98
CA ARG A 30 -22.78 14.72 12.72
C ARG A 30 -23.44 13.88 13.82
N ASN A 31 -23.33 12.55 13.73
CA ASN A 31 -23.93 11.65 14.71
C ASN A 31 -23.05 11.59 15.96
N GLU A 32 -23.56 12.11 17.08
CA GLU A 32 -22.83 12.22 18.34
C GLU A 32 -22.53 10.85 18.97
N ASP A 33 -23.45 9.88 18.89
CA ASP A 33 -23.25 8.53 19.42
C ASP A 33 -22.11 7.81 18.68
N LEU A 34 -22.08 7.97 17.34
CA LEU A 34 -21.00 7.41 16.51
C LEU A 34 -19.64 8.06 16.83
N LEU A 35 -19.63 9.39 17.03
CA LEU A 35 -18.41 10.11 17.46
C LEU A 35 -17.94 9.62 18.82
N TYR A 36 -18.86 9.54 19.79
CA TYR A 36 -18.55 9.06 21.13
C TYR A 36 -17.92 7.65 21.08
N LEU A 37 -18.58 6.69 20.42
CA LEU A 37 -18.07 5.33 20.27
C LEU A 37 -16.70 5.30 19.60
N THR A 38 -16.53 6.08 18.52
CA THR A 38 -15.25 6.17 17.80
C THR A 38 -14.15 6.74 18.70
N PHE A 39 -14.46 7.74 19.52
CA PHE A 39 -13.49 8.34 20.43
C PHE A 39 -13.08 7.39 21.56
N VAL A 40 -14.03 6.64 22.13
CA VAL A 40 -13.72 5.58 23.11
C VAL A 40 -12.78 4.55 22.51
N LEU A 41 -13.02 4.11 21.27
CA LEU A 41 -12.15 3.16 20.58
C LEU A 41 -10.76 3.75 20.30
N ILE A 42 -10.66 5.02 19.87
CA ILE A 42 -9.38 5.71 19.65
C ILE A 42 -8.61 5.84 20.97
N ASP A 43 -9.29 6.13 22.08
CA ASP A 43 -8.64 6.31 23.39
C ASP A 43 -8.20 4.99 24.02
N SER A 44 -8.79 3.87 23.62
CA SER A 44 -8.35 2.53 24.07
C SER A 44 -6.97 2.15 23.57
N PHE A 45 -6.42 2.83 22.55
CA PHE A 45 -5.07 2.58 22.07
C PHE A 45 -4.02 3.24 22.97
N ASN A 46 -2.90 2.57 23.22
CA ASN A 46 -1.83 3.13 24.06
C ASN A 46 -1.18 4.36 23.43
N GLN A 47 -0.88 4.32 22.12
CA GLN A 47 -0.24 5.41 21.39
C GLN A 47 -0.73 5.46 19.94
N GLY A 48 -1.12 6.65 19.46
CA GLY A 48 -1.61 6.85 18.10
C GLY A 48 -2.76 5.91 17.77
N LEU A 49 -2.63 5.13 16.70
CA LEU A 49 -3.55 4.08 16.28
C LEU A 49 -2.89 2.70 16.38
N SER A 50 -3.65 1.67 16.69
CA SER A 50 -3.18 0.29 16.79
C SER A 50 -2.94 -0.31 15.40
N ILE A 51 -1.83 -1.04 15.25
CA ILE A 51 -1.55 -1.83 14.05
C ILE A 51 -2.42 -3.10 14.10
N GLY A 52 -3.05 -3.45 12.96
CA GLY A 52 -3.87 -4.66 12.83
C GLY A 52 -5.35 -4.48 13.13
N SER A 53 -5.79 -3.34 13.66
CA SER A 53 -7.21 -3.01 13.77
C SER A 53 -7.75 -2.49 12.43
N TYR A 54 -8.90 -3.02 12.00
CA TYR A 54 -9.59 -2.57 10.79
C TYR A 54 -9.98 -1.09 10.87
N LEU A 55 -10.50 -0.66 12.01
CA LEU A 55 -10.83 0.74 12.27
C LEU A 55 -9.61 1.65 12.12
N SER A 56 -8.47 1.25 12.66
CA SER A 56 -7.23 2.03 12.57
C SER A 56 -6.80 2.27 11.13
N GLN A 57 -7.03 1.31 10.23
CA GLN A 57 -6.71 1.46 8.81
C GLN A 57 -7.53 2.59 8.16
N TRP A 58 -8.83 2.64 8.42
CA TRP A 58 -9.70 3.70 7.92
C TRP A 58 -9.35 5.06 8.53
N LEU A 59 -9.14 5.12 9.83
CA LEU A 59 -8.77 6.35 10.53
C LEU A 59 -7.40 6.88 10.08
N CYS A 60 -6.43 5.99 9.81
CA CYS A 60 -5.13 6.37 9.25
C CYS A 60 -5.27 6.99 7.86
N ASN A 61 -6.03 6.35 6.96
CA ASN A 61 -6.30 6.89 5.63
C ASN A 61 -7.03 8.22 5.69
N TYR A 62 -8.02 8.35 6.57
CA TYR A 62 -8.73 9.61 6.78
C TYR A 62 -7.79 10.71 7.27
N TYR A 63 -6.91 10.42 8.22
CA TYR A 63 -5.92 11.39 8.71
C TYR A 63 -4.94 11.82 7.61
N LEU A 64 -4.45 10.88 6.81
CA LEU A 64 -3.54 11.14 5.68
C LEU A 64 -4.24 11.83 4.49
N SER A 65 -5.57 11.79 4.42
CA SER A 65 -6.32 12.48 3.34
C SER A 65 -6.02 13.99 3.32
N ALA A 66 -5.75 14.61 4.48
CA ALA A 66 -5.34 16.01 4.54
C ALA A 66 -4.03 16.28 3.79
N ALA A 67 -3.03 15.37 3.89
CA ALA A 67 -1.80 15.46 3.13
C ALA A 67 -2.03 15.21 1.63
N TYR A 68 -2.90 14.27 1.29
CA TYR A 68 -3.31 14.02 -0.10
C TYR A 68 -3.94 15.25 -0.73
N HIS A 69 -4.95 15.86 -0.09
CA HIS A 69 -5.63 17.06 -0.58
C HIS A 69 -4.67 18.26 -0.68
N TYR A 70 -3.79 18.43 0.32
CA TYR A 70 -2.75 19.45 0.23
C TYR A 70 -1.85 19.25 -0.99
N ALA A 71 -1.40 18.03 -1.25
CA ALA A 71 -0.56 17.72 -2.40
C ALA A 71 -1.30 17.88 -3.73
N ALA A 72 -2.54 17.44 -3.81
CA ALA A 72 -3.35 17.48 -5.03
C ALA A 72 -3.83 18.90 -5.39
N GLU A 73 -4.10 19.76 -4.39
CA GLU A 73 -4.85 20.99 -4.58
C GLU A 73 -4.06 22.27 -4.27
N LYS A 74 -2.96 22.20 -3.50
CA LYS A 74 -2.26 23.41 -2.98
C LYS A 74 -0.82 23.56 -3.45
N LEU A 75 -0.26 22.59 -4.17
CA LEU A 75 1.12 22.64 -4.61
C LEU A 75 1.27 23.34 -5.98
N PHE A 76 1.30 24.67 -5.94
CA PHE A 76 1.48 25.53 -7.11
C PHE A 76 2.75 26.38 -6.98
N LYS A 77 3.21 26.90 -8.12
CA LYS A 77 4.14 28.01 -8.25
C LYS A 77 3.52 29.11 -9.08
N ARG A 78 3.83 30.36 -8.75
CA ARG A 78 3.42 31.54 -9.53
C ARG A 78 4.51 31.86 -10.53
N LYS A 79 4.10 32.04 -11.79
CA LYS A 79 4.95 32.49 -12.88
C LYS A 79 4.44 33.85 -13.34
N LYS A 80 5.27 34.88 -13.24
CA LYS A 80 4.98 36.19 -13.82
C LYS A 80 5.36 36.16 -15.31
N HIS A 81 4.45 36.59 -16.16
CA HIS A 81 4.68 36.81 -17.56
C HIS A 81 5.19 38.24 -17.84
N ARG A 82 5.72 38.49 -19.03
CA ARG A 82 6.25 39.80 -19.41
C ARG A 82 5.18 40.89 -19.51
N ASP A 83 3.92 40.49 -19.73
CA ASP A 83 2.73 41.34 -19.76
C ASP A 83 2.20 41.73 -18.38
N GLY A 84 2.88 41.30 -17.28
CA GLY A 84 2.48 41.56 -15.92
C GLY A 84 1.47 40.55 -15.35
N THR A 85 0.93 39.65 -16.14
CA THR A 85 0.00 38.60 -15.70
C THR A 85 0.72 37.55 -14.84
N THR A 86 -0.03 36.90 -13.94
CA THR A 86 0.51 35.84 -13.10
C THR A 86 -0.27 34.54 -13.33
N GLU A 87 0.42 33.50 -13.71
CA GLU A 87 -0.11 32.15 -13.89
C GLU A 87 0.25 31.25 -12.70
N GLU A 88 -0.73 30.49 -12.21
CA GLU A 88 -0.48 29.46 -11.22
C GLU A 88 -0.25 28.10 -11.93
N ILE A 89 0.96 27.57 -11.80
CA ILE A 89 1.37 26.32 -12.42
C ILE A 89 1.51 25.25 -11.35
N ARG A 90 0.86 24.08 -11.54
CA ARG A 90 0.98 22.94 -10.66
C ARG A 90 2.43 22.43 -10.62
N LEU A 91 2.93 22.13 -9.43
CA LEU A 91 4.26 21.54 -9.23
C LEU A 91 4.30 20.05 -9.59
N ILE A 92 3.17 19.35 -9.45
CA ILE A 92 3.02 17.92 -9.71
C ILE A 92 1.74 17.68 -10.54
N ASN A 93 1.72 16.59 -11.30
CA ASN A 93 0.59 16.16 -12.11
C ASN A 93 -0.27 15.12 -11.40
N HIS A 94 0.37 14.20 -10.66
CA HIS A 94 -0.31 13.11 -9.97
C HIS A 94 0.26 12.93 -8.57
N VAL A 95 -0.60 12.51 -7.66
CA VAL A 95 -0.26 12.12 -6.30
C VAL A 95 -0.95 10.80 -5.97
N LEU A 96 -0.25 9.91 -5.30
CA LEU A 96 -0.77 8.64 -4.82
C LEU A 96 -0.34 8.44 -3.38
N PHE A 97 -1.28 8.06 -2.52
CA PHE A 97 -1.02 7.58 -1.17
C PHE A 97 -1.49 6.14 -1.05
N TYR A 98 -0.66 5.31 -0.48
CA TYR A 98 -1.01 3.95 -0.08
C TYR A 98 -0.53 3.75 1.36
N MET A 99 -1.42 4.00 2.30
CA MET A 99 -1.08 4.06 3.72
C MET A 99 0.07 5.07 3.96
N ASP A 100 1.17 4.60 4.54
CA ASP A 100 2.38 5.36 4.84
C ASP A 100 3.28 5.65 3.62
N ASP A 101 3.16 4.86 2.55
CA ASP A 101 3.87 5.08 1.28
C ASP A 101 3.14 6.12 0.41
N PHE A 102 3.87 7.11 -0.12
CA PHE A 102 3.30 8.07 -1.06
C PHE A 102 4.23 8.39 -2.23
N LEU A 103 3.63 8.79 -3.35
CA LEU A 103 4.29 9.07 -4.61
C LEU A 103 3.77 10.38 -5.21
N LEU A 104 4.69 11.28 -5.56
CA LEU A 104 4.41 12.50 -6.32
C LEU A 104 5.00 12.36 -7.72
N ILE A 105 4.23 12.67 -8.75
CA ILE A 105 4.69 12.57 -10.14
C ILE A 105 4.51 13.93 -10.83
N GLY A 106 5.56 14.36 -11.55
CA GLY A 106 5.53 15.60 -12.30
C GLY A 106 6.49 15.58 -13.49
N SER A 107 6.52 16.68 -14.24
CA SER A 107 7.30 16.80 -15.46
C SER A 107 8.72 17.32 -15.25
N ARG A 108 8.94 18.11 -14.18
CA ARG A 108 10.23 18.80 -13.93
C ARG A 108 10.81 18.38 -12.58
N LYS A 109 12.06 17.95 -12.57
CA LYS A 109 12.77 17.49 -11.36
C LYS A 109 12.79 18.53 -10.23
N ALA A 110 12.99 19.81 -10.58
CA ALA A 110 13.00 20.92 -9.60
C ALA A 110 11.61 21.12 -8.95
N ASP A 111 10.54 21.04 -9.77
CA ASP A 111 9.16 21.22 -9.29
C ASP A 111 8.73 20.07 -8.38
N VAL A 112 9.01 18.82 -8.76
CA VAL A 112 8.71 17.64 -7.94
C VAL A 112 9.50 17.66 -6.63
N ARG A 113 10.78 18.06 -6.67
CA ARG A 113 11.60 18.25 -5.46
C ARG A 113 11.02 19.32 -4.54
N LYS A 114 10.57 20.44 -5.09
CA LYS A 114 9.92 21.52 -4.32
C LYS A 114 8.61 21.03 -3.71
N ALA A 115 7.78 20.36 -4.49
CA ALA A 115 6.52 19.77 -4.02
C ALA A 115 6.75 18.81 -2.85
N MET A 116 7.74 17.92 -2.97
CA MET A 116 8.11 16.98 -1.91
C MET A 116 8.50 17.68 -0.62
N LYS A 117 9.37 18.71 -0.70
CA LYS A 117 9.77 19.49 0.47
C LYS A 117 8.59 20.20 1.14
N LEU A 118 7.67 20.77 0.36
CA LEU A 118 6.48 21.43 0.87
C LEU A 118 5.52 20.43 1.53
N LEU A 119 5.32 19.25 0.94
CA LEU A 119 4.50 18.20 1.53
C LEU A 119 5.09 17.68 2.85
N VAL A 120 6.41 17.41 2.89
CA VAL A 120 7.12 17.02 4.12
C VAL A 120 6.95 18.06 5.22
N LYS A 121 7.10 19.33 4.88
CA LYS A 121 6.87 20.45 5.82
C LYS A 121 5.43 20.46 6.33
N TYR A 122 4.45 20.35 5.43
CA TYR A 122 3.02 20.29 5.79
C TYR A 122 2.70 19.12 6.72
N MET A 123 3.19 17.93 6.40
CA MET A 123 2.97 16.73 7.22
C MET A 123 3.56 16.88 8.62
N ASN A 124 4.73 17.51 8.73
CA ASN A 124 5.39 17.75 10.01
C ASN A 124 4.64 18.80 10.85
N GLU A 125 4.35 19.97 10.27
CA GLU A 125 3.79 21.12 11.00
C GLU A 125 2.29 20.95 11.32
N TYR A 126 1.53 20.39 10.38
CA TYR A 126 0.06 20.30 10.51
C TYR A 126 -0.44 18.94 10.97
N LEU A 127 0.27 17.85 10.65
CA LEU A 127 -0.14 16.50 10.99
C LEU A 127 0.73 15.82 12.05
N ASP A 128 1.80 16.47 12.54
CA ASP A 128 2.78 15.88 13.45
C ASP A 128 3.40 14.57 12.93
N LEU A 129 3.45 14.41 11.60
CA LEU A 129 3.98 13.23 10.94
C LEU A 129 5.38 13.49 10.40
N THR A 130 6.30 12.57 10.68
CA THR A 130 7.67 12.65 10.17
C THR A 130 7.83 11.74 8.96
N VAL A 131 8.22 12.32 7.84
CA VAL A 131 8.61 11.56 6.64
C VAL A 131 10.05 11.09 6.82
N LYS A 132 10.35 9.85 6.40
CA LYS A 132 11.73 9.33 6.42
C LYS A 132 12.64 10.21 5.56
N PRO A 133 13.88 10.51 6.02
CA PRO A 133 14.78 11.43 5.30
C PRO A 133 15.32 10.87 3.98
N ASP A 134 15.28 9.56 3.80
CA ASP A 134 15.78 8.81 2.65
C ASP A 134 14.80 8.73 1.48
N TRP A 135 13.83 9.66 1.40
CA TRP A 135 12.92 9.74 0.26
C TRP A 135 13.68 9.89 -1.06
N LYS A 136 13.16 9.24 -2.11
CA LYS A 136 13.83 9.16 -3.41
C LYS A 136 13.22 10.12 -4.42
N LEU A 137 14.07 10.69 -5.27
CA LEU A 137 13.67 11.48 -6.44
C LEU A 137 14.34 10.87 -7.67
N PHE A 138 13.54 10.31 -8.57
CA PHE A 138 14.04 9.55 -9.71
C PHE A 138 13.23 9.84 -10.97
N GLN A 139 13.80 9.52 -12.11
CA GLN A 139 13.13 9.51 -13.39
C GLN A 139 12.38 8.18 -13.52
N ILE A 140 11.08 8.24 -13.82
CA ILE A 140 10.27 7.03 -14.04
C ILE A 140 10.75 6.35 -15.32
N ASP A 141 10.71 5.03 -15.31
CA ASP A 141 11.03 4.18 -16.46
C ASP A 141 10.35 4.65 -17.74
N TRP A 142 11.12 4.68 -18.82
CA TRP A 142 10.67 5.00 -20.15
C TRP A 142 11.51 4.26 -21.19
N ILE A 143 10.93 4.03 -22.35
CA ILE A 143 11.55 3.29 -23.44
C ILE A 143 11.92 4.28 -24.53
N ASP A 144 13.16 4.23 -25.03
CA ASP A 144 13.62 5.04 -26.16
C ASP A 144 13.18 4.43 -27.50
N LYS A 145 13.60 5.09 -28.60
CA LYS A 145 13.24 4.66 -29.97
C LYS A 145 13.84 3.29 -30.34
N ASP A 146 14.91 2.91 -29.67
CA ASP A 146 15.64 1.67 -29.89
C ASP A 146 15.13 0.53 -28.97
N GLY A 147 14.05 0.78 -28.19
CA GLY A 147 13.46 -0.19 -27.28
C GLY A 147 14.20 -0.36 -25.96
N LYS A 148 15.16 0.52 -25.64
CA LYS A 148 15.94 0.45 -24.42
C LYS A 148 15.27 1.16 -23.26
N HIS A 149 15.23 0.51 -22.11
CA HIS A 149 14.74 1.09 -20.86
C HIS A 149 15.74 2.07 -20.24
N HIS A 150 15.20 3.19 -19.77
CA HIS A 150 15.91 4.25 -19.04
C HIS A 150 15.10 4.66 -17.81
N GLY A 151 15.79 5.14 -16.77
CA GLY A 151 15.15 5.53 -15.51
C GLY A 151 14.98 4.35 -14.56
N GLU A 152 14.06 4.48 -13.62
CA GLU A 152 13.80 3.48 -12.58
C GLU A 152 12.29 3.13 -12.55
N PRO A 153 11.94 1.85 -12.30
CA PRO A 153 10.55 1.47 -12.10
C PRO A 153 10.01 2.06 -10.78
N ILE A 154 8.70 2.26 -10.73
CA ILE A 154 8.02 2.61 -9.47
C ILE A 154 7.96 1.36 -8.60
N ASP A 155 8.71 1.36 -7.48
CA ASP A 155 8.68 0.27 -6.50
C ASP A 155 7.66 0.57 -5.40
N MET A 156 6.44 -0.01 -5.49
CA MET A 156 5.35 0.23 -4.55
C MET A 156 4.50 -1.03 -4.34
N MET A 157 3.97 -1.24 -3.13
CA MET A 157 3.08 -2.37 -2.79
C MET A 157 3.64 -3.76 -3.12
N GLY A 158 4.95 -3.92 -3.17
CA GLY A 158 5.59 -5.20 -3.52
C GLY A 158 5.77 -5.45 -5.00
N PHE A 159 5.42 -4.46 -5.84
CA PHE A 159 5.63 -4.48 -7.28
C PHE A 159 6.70 -3.49 -7.71
N LYS A 160 7.33 -3.79 -8.84
CA LYS A 160 8.11 -2.87 -9.65
C LYS A 160 7.35 -2.61 -10.93
N ILE A 161 6.87 -1.38 -11.10
CA ILE A 161 6.02 -0.98 -12.21
C ILE A 161 6.90 -0.25 -13.23
N TYR A 162 7.08 -0.87 -14.38
CA TYR A 162 7.77 -0.35 -15.54
C TYR A 162 6.77 0.33 -16.50
N ARG A 163 7.24 0.85 -17.61
CA ARG A 163 6.41 1.53 -18.61
C ARG A 163 5.45 0.57 -19.31
N ASP A 164 5.88 -0.63 -19.57
CA ASP A 164 5.22 -1.65 -20.40
C ASP A 164 4.83 -2.92 -19.62
N HIS A 165 5.42 -3.15 -18.44
CA HIS A 165 5.15 -4.36 -17.65
C HIS A 165 5.25 -4.10 -16.15
N THR A 166 4.80 -5.07 -15.37
CA THR A 166 4.85 -5.06 -13.91
C THR A 166 5.49 -6.32 -13.36
N GLU A 167 6.57 -6.18 -12.59
CA GLU A 167 7.24 -7.28 -11.93
C GLU A 167 6.89 -7.36 -10.45
N VAL A 168 6.91 -8.57 -9.90
CA VAL A 168 6.92 -8.78 -8.45
C VAL A 168 8.30 -8.42 -7.90
N ARG A 169 8.37 -7.67 -6.79
CA ARG A 169 9.63 -7.38 -6.10
C ARG A 169 10.40 -8.68 -5.85
N ARG A 170 11.68 -8.71 -6.22
CA ARG A 170 12.53 -9.93 -6.21
C ARG A 170 12.45 -10.73 -4.90
N SER A 171 12.43 -10.07 -3.75
CA SER A 171 12.35 -10.75 -2.45
C SER A 171 11.02 -11.49 -2.24
N ILE A 172 9.91 -10.92 -2.72
CA ILE A 172 8.56 -11.53 -2.70
C ILE A 172 8.51 -12.67 -3.70
N PHE A 173 8.99 -12.43 -4.94
CA PHE A 173 9.05 -13.44 -5.99
C PHE A 173 9.79 -14.70 -5.53
N LEU A 174 11.00 -14.56 -4.99
CA LEU A 174 11.79 -15.70 -4.53
C LEU A 174 11.12 -16.50 -3.41
N ARG A 175 10.48 -15.82 -2.46
CA ARG A 175 9.73 -16.49 -1.39
C ARG A 175 8.49 -17.22 -1.92
N GLY A 176 7.73 -16.57 -2.77
CA GLY A 176 6.55 -17.17 -3.42
C GLY A 176 6.94 -18.35 -4.31
N ARG A 177 7.98 -18.20 -5.16
CA ARG A 177 8.51 -19.30 -5.99
C ARG A 177 8.88 -20.52 -5.15
N ARG A 178 9.60 -20.36 -4.04
CA ARG A 178 9.96 -21.48 -3.14
C ARG A 178 8.71 -22.18 -2.60
N ALA A 179 7.67 -21.42 -2.24
CA ALA A 179 6.41 -22.00 -1.75
C ALA A 179 5.71 -22.83 -2.83
N PHE A 180 5.54 -22.28 -4.05
CA PHE A 180 4.87 -22.99 -5.14
C PHE A 180 5.67 -24.21 -5.65
N VAL A 181 6.99 -24.09 -5.79
CA VAL A 181 7.85 -25.23 -6.19
C VAL A 181 7.77 -26.36 -5.15
N LYS A 182 7.81 -26.02 -3.84
CA LYS A 182 7.66 -27.01 -2.77
C LYS A 182 6.26 -27.65 -2.79
N ALA A 183 5.21 -26.87 -2.96
CA ALA A 183 3.83 -27.38 -3.04
C ALA A 183 3.61 -28.27 -4.28
N GLY A 184 4.22 -27.92 -5.42
CA GLY A 184 4.22 -28.73 -6.64
C GLY A 184 4.76 -30.14 -6.40
N LYS A 185 5.90 -30.28 -5.71
CA LYS A 185 6.47 -31.58 -5.35
C LYS A 185 5.55 -32.47 -4.51
N TYR A 186 4.74 -31.87 -3.62
CA TYR A 186 3.70 -32.63 -2.89
C TYR A 186 2.57 -33.08 -3.82
N ALA A 187 2.14 -32.19 -4.70
CA ALA A 187 1.07 -32.48 -5.65
C ALA A 187 1.45 -33.56 -6.68
N GLU A 188 2.70 -33.58 -7.17
CA GLU A 188 3.26 -34.60 -8.07
C GLU A 188 3.32 -35.99 -7.42
N LYS A 189 3.63 -36.04 -6.13
CA LYS A 189 3.66 -37.27 -5.34
C LYS A 189 2.28 -37.74 -4.86
N GLY A 190 1.20 -37.10 -5.29
CA GLY A 190 -0.16 -37.41 -4.83
C GLY A 190 -0.40 -37.10 -3.35
N LYS A 191 0.52 -36.41 -2.66
CA LYS A 191 0.44 -36.09 -1.24
C LYS A 191 -0.32 -34.77 -0.99
N ALA A 192 -1.01 -34.68 0.14
CA ALA A 192 -1.64 -33.44 0.55
C ALA A 192 -0.61 -32.34 0.82
N ILE A 193 -0.90 -31.12 0.38
CA ILE A 193 -0.06 -29.96 0.69
C ILE A 193 -0.15 -29.67 2.20
N PRO A 194 0.97 -29.53 2.93
CA PRO A 194 0.98 -29.09 4.32
C PRO A 194 0.21 -27.79 4.51
N LEU A 195 -0.49 -27.63 5.62
CA LEU A 195 -1.41 -26.49 5.82
C LEU A 195 -0.69 -25.14 5.81
N ASP A 196 0.47 -25.04 6.49
CA ASP A 196 1.33 -23.86 6.50
C ASP A 196 1.79 -23.45 5.08
N LEU A 197 2.13 -24.45 4.27
CA LEU A 197 2.53 -24.24 2.88
C LEU A 197 1.36 -23.82 2.00
N ALA A 198 0.16 -24.37 2.25
CA ALA A 198 -1.06 -23.97 1.56
C ALA A 198 -1.41 -22.50 1.83
N TYR A 199 -1.34 -22.03 3.09
CA TYR A 199 -1.53 -20.62 3.43
C TYR A 199 -0.50 -19.72 2.74
N ARG A 200 0.77 -20.14 2.68
CA ARG A 200 1.82 -19.39 1.98
C ARG A 200 1.55 -19.27 0.49
N CYS A 201 1.12 -20.36 -0.17
CA CYS A 201 0.76 -20.32 -1.59
C CYS A 201 -0.42 -19.35 -1.83
N ILE A 202 -1.44 -19.37 -0.99
CA ILE A 202 -2.57 -18.45 -1.07
C ILE A 202 -2.11 -17.00 -0.90
N ALA A 203 -1.28 -16.72 0.09
CA ALA A 203 -0.78 -15.38 0.36
C ALA A 203 0.06 -14.80 -0.79
N TYR A 204 0.88 -15.62 -1.47
CA TYR A 204 1.71 -15.15 -2.58
C TYR A 204 1.01 -15.11 -3.93
N TYR A 205 -0.12 -15.80 -4.10
CA TYR A 205 -0.80 -15.92 -5.39
C TYR A 205 -1.19 -14.58 -5.99
N GLY A 206 -1.69 -13.64 -5.16
CA GLY A 206 -2.13 -12.32 -5.62
C GLY A 206 -1.03 -11.55 -6.35
N TRP A 207 0.22 -11.59 -5.86
CA TRP A 207 1.33 -10.94 -6.55
C TRP A 207 1.60 -11.51 -7.93
N PHE A 208 1.57 -12.85 -8.09
CA PHE A 208 1.77 -13.48 -9.39
C PHE A 208 0.59 -13.27 -10.34
N LYS A 209 -0.63 -13.19 -9.82
CA LYS A 209 -1.82 -12.94 -10.63
C LYS A 209 -1.85 -11.52 -11.20
N HIS A 210 -1.34 -10.54 -10.45
CA HIS A 210 -1.39 -9.12 -10.80
C HIS A 210 -0.04 -8.57 -11.30
N SER A 211 0.78 -9.41 -11.90
CA SER A 211 2.07 -9.07 -12.50
C SER A 211 2.31 -9.89 -13.76
N ASP A 212 3.28 -9.47 -14.57
CA ASP A 212 3.71 -10.17 -15.78
C ASP A 212 4.52 -11.43 -15.41
N SER A 213 3.84 -12.39 -14.77
CA SER A 213 4.41 -13.64 -14.28
C SER A 213 3.85 -14.88 -15.00
N GLU A 214 3.31 -14.75 -16.20
CA GLU A 214 2.65 -15.83 -16.93
C GLU A 214 3.56 -17.03 -17.13
N TYR A 215 4.77 -16.82 -17.66
CA TYR A 215 5.75 -17.89 -17.82
C TYR A 215 6.02 -18.66 -16.52
N PHE A 216 6.13 -17.97 -15.40
CA PHE A 216 6.33 -18.60 -14.09
C PHE A 216 5.08 -19.40 -13.66
N ARG A 217 3.90 -18.83 -13.85
CA ARG A 217 2.62 -19.45 -13.48
C ARG A 217 2.39 -20.73 -14.26
N GLU A 218 2.65 -20.74 -15.55
CA GLU A 218 2.55 -21.90 -16.42
C GLU A 218 3.57 -22.97 -16.06
N LYS A 219 4.88 -22.60 -16.02
CA LYS A 219 5.99 -23.50 -15.75
C LYS A 219 5.81 -24.30 -14.46
N TYR A 220 5.28 -23.69 -13.41
CA TYR A 220 5.13 -24.31 -12.09
C TYR A 220 3.66 -24.65 -11.75
N ASN A 221 2.75 -24.61 -12.71
CA ASN A 221 1.33 -24.89 -12.52
C ASN A 221 0.73 -24.14 -11.32
N VAL A 222 1.10 -22.85 -11.15
CA VAL A 222 0.78 -22.03 -9.96
C VAL A 222 -0.72 -21.98 -9.70
N ASP A 223 -1.54 -21.82 -10.74
CA ASP A 223 -3.00 -21.73 -10.62
C ASP A 223 -3.62 -23.03 -10.10
N LYS A 224 -3.16 -24.19 -10.64
CA LYS A 224 -3.62 -25.51 -10.17
C LYS A 224 -3.21 -25.79 -8.72
N ILE A 225 -1.98 -25.37 -8.34
CA ILE A 225 -1.49 -25.51 -6.96
C ILE A 225 -2.28 -24.60 -6.04
N PHE A 226 -2.58 -23.36 -6.44
CA PHE A 226 -3.40 -22.43 -5.68
C PHE A 226 -4.80 -23.00 -5.39
N GLU A 227 -5.48 -23.58 -6.38
CA GLU A 227 -6.79 -24.21 -6.17
C GLU A 227 -6.72 -25.42 -5.22
N LYS A 228 -5.66 -26.24 -5.31
CA LYS A 228 -5.42 -27.33 -4.34
C LYS A 228 -5.19 -26.79 -2.93
N ALA A 229 -4.41 -25.70 -2.80
CA ALA A 229 -4.15 -25.04 -1.51
C ALA A 229 -5.44 -24.46 -0.90
N LYS A 230 -6.27 -23.76 -1.68
CA LYS A 230 -7.59 -23.27 -1.23
C LYS A 230 -8.48 -24.39 -0.70
N ARG A 231 -8.59 -25.50 -1.45
CA ARG A 231 -9.39 -26.66 -1.03
C ARG A 231 -8.86 -27.27 0.26
N ARG A 232 -7.50 -27.33 0.44
CA ARG A 232 -6.87 -27.84 1.67
C ARG A 232 -7.24 -26.96 2.87
N VAL A 233 -7.11 -25.64 2.75
CA VAL A 233 -7.47 -24.68 3.81
C VAL A 233 -8.96 -24.72 4.12
N SER A 234 -9.82 -24.74 3.09
CA SER A 234 -11.28 -24.79 3.27
C SER A 234 -11.73 -26.06 4.02
N ARG A 235 -11.14 -27.21 3.73
CA ARG A 235 -11.43 -28.47 4.46
C ARG A 235 -11.06 -28.34 5.94
N GLU A 236 -9.91 -27.80 6.24
CA GLU A 236 -9.46 -27.60 7.62
C GLU A 236 -10.39 -26.65 8.38
N SER A 237 -10.76 -25.52 7.79
CA SER A 237 -11.68 -24.55 8.39
C SER A 237 -13.05 -25.17 8.69
N LYS A 238 -13.55 -26.10 7.84
CA LYS A 238 -14.79 -26.82 8.10
C LYS A 238 -14.67 -27.78 9.29
N ILE A 239 -13.51 -28.45 9.44
CA ILE A 239 -13.25 -29.37 10.57
C ILE A 239 -13.24 -28.56 11.88
N TYR A 240 -12.52 -27.42 11.91
CA TYR A 240 -12.49 -26.55 13.10
C TYR A 240 -13.87 -26.01 13.48
N ARG A 241 -14.69 -25.59 12.51
CA ARG A 241 -16.06 -25.12 12.79
C ARG A 241 -16.95 -26.23 13.38
N LYS A 242 -16.86 -27.46 12.86
CA LYS A 242 -17.60 -28.60 13.42
C LYS A 242 -17.14 -28.97 14.82
N ALA A 243 -15.83 -28.93 15.09
CA ALA A 243 -15.28 -29.20 16.42
C ALA A 243 -15.66 -28.10 17.44
N GLY A 244 -15.70 -26.82 17.01
CA GLY A 244 -16.12 -25.69 17.85
C GLY A 244 -17.62 -25.70 18.17
N SER A 245 -18.49 -26.12 17.25
CA SER A 245 -19.93 -26.28 17.51
C SER A 245 -20.22 -27.44 18.46
N CYS A 246 -19.42 -28.52 18.43
CA CYS A 246 -19.57 -29.65 19.34
C CYS A 246 -19.22 -29.28 20.81
N ASN A 247 -18.28 -28.35 21.01
CA ASN A 247 -17.91 -27.89 22.36
C ASN A 247 -18.94 -26.91 22.98
N LEU A 248 -19.80 -26.29 22.19
CA LEU A 248 -20.87 -25.41 22.68
C LEU A 248 -22.12 -26.20 23.10
N GLU A 249 -22.34 -27.40 22.57
CA GLU A 249 -23.46 -28.29 22.97
C GLU A 249 -23.21 -29.01 24.30
N TYR A 250 -21.97 -29.10 24.78
CA TYR A 250 -21.60 -29.67 26.08
C TYR A 250 -21.47 -28.64 27.20
N ALA A 251 -21.67 -27.35 26.91
CA ALA A 251 -21.57 -26.25 27.89
C ALA A 251 -22.92 -25.59 28.21
N ALA A 252 -24.02 -26.13 27.72
CA ALA A 252 -25.41 -25.74 28.01
C ALA A 252 -26.09 -26.86 28.79
#